data_796bfb525728cef0a6c6d83fa751714c
#
_entry.id   796bfb525728cef0a6c6d83fa751714c
#
_cell.length_a   1.000
_cell.length_b   1.000
_cell.length_c   1.000
_cell.angle_alpha   90.00
_cell.angle_beta   90.00
_cell.angle_gamma   90.00
#
_symmetry.space_group_name_H-M   'P 1'
#
loop_
_entity.id
_entity.type
_entity.pdbx_description
1 polymer ?
#
loop_
_entity_poly.entity_id
_entity_poly.type
_entity_poly.pdbx_seq_one_letter_code
_entity_poly.pdbx_strand_id
1 'polypeptide(L)' 'MNDELLKPRVLREITKAGKPISCYEITAALYGLSEDRLSDVRGALEQLIKDGEVVAVGALYARAHGGYGSGPGDTAA' A
#
# COMPACT_ATOMS: atom_id res chain seq x y z
N MET A 1 -7.58 -17.13 3.27
CA MET A 1 -7.52 -16.51 2.74
C MET A 1 -6.49 -16.18 2.01
N ASN A 2 -6.41 -15.57 1.17
CA ASN A 2 -5.49 -15.42 0.35
C ASN A 2 -4.79 -14.20 0.41
N ASP A 3 -3.51 -14.20 0.75
CA ASP A 3 -2.65 -13.03 0.76
C ASP A 3 -2.61 -12.40 -0.59
N GLU A 4 -2.75 -13.18 -1.62
CA GLU A 4 -2.73 -12.65 -2.96
C GLU A 4 -3.91 -11.74 -3.23
N LEU A 5 -5.03 -12.02 -2.61
CA LEU A 5 -6.18 -11.14 -2.75
C LEU A 5 -6.04 -9.91 -1.88
N LEU A 6 -5.32 -10.04 -0.79
CA LEU A 6 -5.14 -8.92 0.11
C LEU A 6 -4.25 -7.84 -0.50
N LYS A 7 -3.18 -8.23 -1.19
CA LYS A 7 -2.28 -7.26 -1.79
C LYS A 7 -3.00 -6.30 -2.74
N PRO A 8 -3.77 -6.77 -3.70
CA PRO A 8 -4.47 -5.84 -4.59
C PRO A 8 -5.49 -4.99 -3.86
N ARG A 9 -6.09 -5.52 -2.82
CA ARG A 9 -7.07 -4.73 -2.05
C ARG A 9 -6.38 -3.61 -1.28
N VAL A 10 -5.24 -3.91 -0.68
CA VAL A 10 -4.47 -2.91 0.04
C VAL A 10 -4.00 -1.82 -0.93
N LEU A 11 -3.47 -2.23 -2.07
CA LEU A 11 -2.99 -1.28 -3.07
C LEU A 11 -4.13 -0.37 -3.55
N ARG A 12 -5.30 -0.94 -3.71
CA ARG A 12 -6.46 -0.18 -4.13
C ARG A 12 -6.82 0.90 -3.12
N GLU A 13 -6.77 0.56 -1.83
CA GLU A 13 -7.10 1.54 -0.79
C GLU A 13 -6.10 2.70 -0.78
N ILE A 14 -4.83 2.38 -0.96
CA ILE A 14 -3.82 3.42 -1.02
C ILE A 14 -4.05 4.32 -2.22
N THR A 15 -4.34 3.72 -3.37
CA THR A 15 -4.59 4.47 -4.58
C THR A 15 -5.82 5.38 -4.43
N LYS A 16 -6.87 4.86 -3.83
CA LYS A 16 -8.08 5.65 -3.62
C LYS A 16 -7.83 6.83 -2.71
N ALA A 17 -6.98 6.66 -1.72
CA ALA A 17 -6.72 7.73 -0.76
C ALA A 17 -6.04 8.92 -1.41
N GLY A 18 -5.19 8.67 -2.40
CA GLY A 18 -4.48 9.74 -3.09
C GLY A 18 -3.48 10.47 -2.20
N LYS A 19 -3.13 9.89 -1.06
CA LYS A 19 -2.18 10.48 -0.13
C LYS A 19 -1.65 9.37 0.75
N PRO A 20 -0.53 9.58 1.44
CA PRO A 20 -0.02 8.56 2.36
C PRO A 20 -1.02 8.29 3.48
N ILE A 21 -1.23 7.02 3.78
CA ILE A 21 -2.15 6.63 4.85
C ILE A 21 -1.49 5.53 5.68
N SER A 22 -1.97 5.35 6.90
CA SER A 22 -1.38 4.39 7.82
C SER A 22 -1.91 2.99 7.57
N CYS A 23 -1.18 2.00 8.07
CA CYS A 23 -1.63 0.62 8.04
C CYS A 23 -2.98 0.49 8.75
N TYR A 24 -3.14 1.24 9.84
CA TYR A 24 -4.38 1.21 10.60
C TYR A 24 -5.56 1.70 9.74
N GLU A 25 -5.34 2.77 8.99
CA GLU A 25 -6.40 3.30 8.13
C GLU A 25 -6.76 2.31 7.02
N ILE A 26 -5.75 1.65 6.46
CA ILE A 26 -5.99 0.66 5.43
C ILE A 26 -6.80 -0.51 6.01
N THR A 27 -6.40 -0.96 7.19
CA THR A 27 -7.09 -2.06 7.85
C THR A 27 -8.54 -1.69 8.13
N ALA A 28 -8.76 -0.48 8.62
CA ALA A 28 -10.12 -0.02 8.91
C ALA A 28 -10.97 0.02 7.66
N ALA A 29 -10.38 0.42 6.54
CA ALA A 29 -11.13 0.50 5.28
C ALA A 29 -11.51 -0.88 4.77
N LEU A 30 -10.65 -1.88 5.00
CA LEU A 30 -10.90 -3.21 4.46
C LEU A 30 -11.73 -4.09 5.39
N TYR A 31 -11.50 -3.97 6.67
CA TYR A 31 -12.08 -4.89 7.64
C TYR A 31 -12.82 -4.21 8.79
N GLY A 32 -12.89 -2.91 8.77
CA GLY A 32 -13.40 -2.17 9.90
C GLY A 32 -12.33 -2.09 10.98
N LEU A 33 -12.71 -1.76 12.18
CA LEU A 33 -11.75 -1.57 13.26
C LEU A 33 -11.37 -2.92 13.87
N SER A 34 -10.60 -3.67 13.14
CA SER A 34 -10.19 -5.00 13.58
C SER A 34 -8.69 -5.05 13.70
N GLU A 35 -8.21 -5.01 14.91
CA GLU A 35 -6.76 -5.06 15.13
C GLU A 35 -6.18 -6.41 14.76
N ASP A 36 -7.01 -7.44 14.72
CA ASP A 36 -6.54 -8.76 14.36
C ASP A 36 -6.02 -8.81 12.94
N ARG A 37 -6.43 -7.86 12.12
CA ARG A 37 -6.02 -7.88 10.72
C ARG A 37 -4.84 -6.98 10.42
N LEU A 38 -4.38 -6.23 11.42
CA LEU A 38 -3.27 -5.31 11.20
C LEU A 38 -2.02 -6.02 10.71
N SER A 39 -1.68 -7.16 11.29
CA SER A 39 -0.47 -7.84 10.88
C SER A 39 -0.61 -8.41 9.48
N ASP A 40 -1.80 -8.83 9.08
CA ASP A 40 -2.02 -9.30 7.72
C ASP A 40 -1.83 -8.17 6.73
N VAL A 41 -2.40 -7.01 7.03
CA VAL A 41 -2.28 -5.85 6.16
C VAL A 41 -0.83 -5.39 6.10
N ARG A 42 -0.13 -5.40 7.24
CA ARG A 42 1.27 -5.03 7.26
C ARG A 42 2.11 -5.96 6.39
N GLY A 43 1.83 -7.27 6.45
CA GLY A 43 2.53 -8.23 5.63
C GLY A 43 2.32 -7.96 4.14
N ALA A 44 1.09 -7.61 3.77
CA ALA A 44 0.78 -7.27 2.39
C ALA A 44 1.52 -6.01 1.98
N LEU A 45 1.58 -5.01 2.87
CA LEU A 45 2.30 -3.78 2.59
C LEU A 45 3.79 -4.04 2.36
N GLU A 46 4.38 -4.92 3.17
CA GLU A 46 5.79 -5.24 3.01
C GLU A 46 6.04 -5.90 1.66
N GLN A 47 5.13 -6.77 1.23
CA GLN A 47 5.28 -7.39 -0.07
C GLN A 47 5.12 -6.35 -1.18
N LEU A 48 4.19 -5.43 -1.04
CA LEU A 48 3.99 -4.38 -2.04
C LEU A 48 5.21 -3.46 -2.11
N ILE A 49 5.86 -3.21 -0.98
CA ILE A 49 7.09 -2.43 -0.98
C ILE A 49 8.19 -3.18 -1.72
N LYS A 50 8.32 -4.47 -1.47
CA LYS A 50 9.30 -5.27 -2.17
C LYS A 50 9.03 -5.30 -3.66
N ASP A 51 7.77 -5.30 -4.04
CA ASP A 51 7.38 -5.33 -5.44
C ASP A 51 7.53 -3.96 -6.11
N GLY A 52 7.80 -2.93 -5.32
CA GLY A 52 7.95 -1.59 -5.88
C GLY A 52 6.64 -0.87 -6.11
N GLU A 53 5.55 -1.38 -5.57
CA GLU A 53 4.23 -0.76 -5.78
C GLU A 53 3.89 0.27 -4.73
N VAL A 54 4.52 0.18 -3.57
CA VAL A 54 4.21 1.03 -2.43
C VAL A 54 5.51 1.50 -1.80
N VAL A 55 5.52 2.70 -1.27
CA VAL A 55 6.67 3.22 -0.53
C VAL A 55 6.22 3.60 0.87
N ALA A 56 7.12 3.44 1.82
CA ALA A 56 6.87 3.85 3.19
C ALA A 56 7.31 5.31 3.35
N VAL A 57 6.43 6.11 3.90
CA VAL A 57 6.71 7.53 4.12
C VAL A 57 6.53 7.75 5.61
N GLY A 58 7.61 7.62 6.38
CA GLY A 58 7.52 7.64 7.83
C GLY A 58 6.72 6.45 8.29
N ALA A 59 5.66 6.69 9.04
CA ALA A 59 4.77 5.64 9.51
C ALA A 59 3.61 5.39 8.54
N LEU A 60 3.61 6.05 7.39
CA LEU A 60 2.52 5.96 6.43
C LEU A 60 2.97 5.22 5.18
N TYR A 61 2.02 4.91 4.33
CA TYR A 61 2.30 4.19 3.08
C TYR A 61 1.62 4.90 1.92
N ALA A 62 2.33 5.00 0.82
CA ALA A 62 1.82 5.68 -0.37
C ALA A 62 2.10 4.84 -1.60
N ARG A 63 1.32 5.08 -2.66
CA ARG A 63 1.54 4.42 -3.92
C ARG A 63 2.87 4.89 -4.48
N ALA A 64 3.68 3.93 -4.87
CA ALA A 64 4.92 4.28 -5.54
C ALA A 64 4.58 4.73 -6.94
N HIS A 65 5.21 5.83 -7.39
CA HIS A 65 4.82 6.24 -8.63
C HIS A 65 5.77 5.86 -9.52
N GLY A 66 5.57 5.20 -9.81
CA GLY A 66 6.44 4.92 -10.52
C GLY A 66 6.55 5.42 -11.68
N GLY A 67 6.13 5.72 -11.08
CA GLY A 67 6.15 5.83 -11.51
C GLY A 67 6.21 6.39 -12.11
N TYR A 68 6.04 6.93 -12.11
CA TYR A 68 5.99 7.65 -12.43
C TYR A 68 6.62 7.83 -12.76
N GLY A 69 6.70 7.43 -12.83
CA GLY A 69 7.24 7.67 -13.10
C GLY A 69 8.04 7.45 -13.38
N SER A 70 7.93 7.17 -13.34
CA SER A 70 8.62 7.24 -13.57
C SER A 70 9.21 7.20 -13.97
N GLY A 71 9.08 7.22 -14.14
CA GLY A 71 9.53 7.59 -14.44
C GLY A 71 10.15 7.65 -14.91
N PRO A 72 10.24 7.73 -15.06
CA PRO A 72 10.81 8.10 -15.46
C PRO A 72 11.37 8.27 -15.70
N GLY A 73 11.11 8.33 -15.79
CA GLY A 73 11.48 8.87 -15.96
C GLY A 73 11.97 8.89 -16.12
N ASP A 74 11.60 8.75 -15.95
CA ASP A 74 11.88 9.07 -16.05
C ASP A 74 12.45 9.18 -16.30
N THR A 75 12.32 9.04 -16.32
CA THR A 75 12.67 9.39 -16.56
C THR A 75 13.07 9.64 -16.89
N ALA A 76 13.06 9.65 -16.90
CA ALA A 76 13.28 10.07 -17.15
C ALA A 76 13.54 10.26 -17.37
N ALA A 77 13.56 10.22 -17.33
CA ALA A 77 13.71 10.53 -17.44
C ALA A 77 13.78 10.69 -17.66
#